data_26dc0d9dd7c76b5843c99e07ce406cb9
#
_entry.id   26dc0d9dd7c76b5843c99e07ce406cb9
#
_cell.length_a   1.000
_cell.length_b   1.000
_cell.length_c   1.000
_cell.angle_alpha   90.00
_cell.angle_beta   90.00
_cell.angle_gamma   90.00
#
_symmetry.space_group_name_H-M   'P 1'
#
loop_
_entity.id
_entity.type
_entity.pdbx_description
1 polymer ?
#
loop_
_entity_poly.entity_id
_entity_poly.type
_entity_poly.pdbx_seq_one_letter_code
_entity_poly.pdbx_strand_id
1 'polypeptide(L)'
;MGALLMASMSMMAQTGKGGISTQMIQQMEKSQKGGTAEKALFNAIANNNIDDLVKNPANAAAVDTHFSIETPQQSIHNQLSSGRCWMFSGFNVLRSNFALNDKQGRVVEFSQDYLFFYDQLEKANLMLQGVIDLGKKDIEDPQVQFFFKNPLNDGGTFCGVIDLAGKYGLVPMSAQPETFSSNNTSRMSRLVSSKLREYGLELLYVRYKIWYKRHAESINC
;
A
#
# COMPACT_ATOMS: atom_id res chain seq x y z
N MET A 1 43.83 -19.47 9.85
CA MET A 1 43.14 -18.97 11.06
C MET A 1 42.87 -17.48 10.83
N GLY A 2 41.73 -17.13 10.35
CA GLY A 2 41.29 -15.73 10.16
C GLY A 2 40.34 -15.35 11.29
N ALA A 3 40.77 -14.44 12.15
CA ALA A 3 39.95 -13.91 13.23
C ALA A 3 38.92 -12.91 12.64
N LEU A 4 37.65 -13.27 12.69
CA LEU A 4 36.54 -12.38 12.37
C LEU A 4 36.39 -11.37 13.53
N LEU A 5 36.85 -10.13 13.35
CA LEU A 5 36.57 -9.02 14.25
C LEU A 5 35.09 -8.64 14.11
N MET A 6 34.27 -9.12 15.03
CA MET A 6 32.93 -8.58 15.28
C MET A 6 33.08 -7.18 15.88
N ALA A 7 32.97 -6.15 15.04
CA ALA A 7 32.80 -4.78 15.51
C ALA A 7 31.38 -4.65 16.11
N SER A 8 31.28 -4.80 17.43
CA SER A 8 30.10 -4.39 18.18
C SER A 8 29.96 -2.87 18.05
N MET A 9 29.03 -2.39 17.22
CA MET A 9 28.59 -0.99 17.26
C MET A 9 27.91 -0.77 18.63
N SER A 10 28.71 -0.32 19.61
CA SER A 10 28.17 0.24 20.85
C SER A 10 27.35 1.46 20.45
N MET A 11 26.03 1.43 20.69
CA MET A 11 25.21 2.64 20.67
C MET A 11 25.74 3.57 21.75
N MET A 12 26.71 4.43 21.41
CA MET A 12 27.16 5.50 22.27
C MET A 12 26.03 6.52 22.33
N ALA A 13 25.41 6.66 23.50
CA ALA A 13 24.49 7.77 23.75
C ALA A 13 25.20 9.07 23.37
N GLN A 14 24.54 9.90 22.55
CA GLN A 14 25.13 11.13 22.07
C GLN A 14 25.53 12.03 23.24
N THR A 15 26.82 12.23 23.43
CA THR A 15 27.37 13.13 24.46
C THR A 15 27.69 14.53 23.90
N GLY A 16 27.46 14.74 22.58
CA GLY A 16 27.75 16.00 21.92
C GLY A 16 26.59 17.02 21.96
N LYS A 17 26.76 18.12 21.24
CA LYS A 17 25.76 19.19 21.11
C LYS A 17 24.42 18.60 20.62
N GLY A 18 23.39 18.65 21.47
CA GLY A 18 22.06 18.05 21.23
C GLY A 18 21.81 16.74 21.97
N GLY A 19 22.79 16.17 22.69
CA GLY A 19 22.58 15.01 23.54
C GLY A 19 21.84 15.38 24.85
N ILE A 20 21.12 14.40 25.42
CA ILE A 20 20.46 14.57 26.72
C ILE A 20 21.48 14.50 27.82
N SER A 21 21.65 15.59 28.57
CA SER A 21 22.58 15.65 29.73
C SER A 21 21.91 15.20 31.02
N THR A 22 22.70 14.75 31.98
CA THR A 22 22.20 14.43 33.34
C THR A 22 21.47 15.61 33.97
N GLN A 23 21.89 16.84 33.67
CA GLN A 23 21.26 18.06 34.16
C GLN A 23 19.83 18.23 33.56
N MET A 24 19.65 17.90 32.27
CA MET A 24 18.34 17.90 31.64
C MET A 24 17.41 16.84 32.25
N ILE A 25 17.93 15.65 32.54
CA ILE A 25 17.14 14.58 33.19
C ILE A 25 16.66 15.06 34.57
N GLN A 26 17.55 15.63 35.38
CA GLN A 26 17.20 16.18 36.70
C GLN A 26 16.17 17.32 36.61
N GLN A 27 16.23 18.15 35.59
CA GLN A 27 15.22 19.18 35.34
C GLN A 27 13.86 18.59 34.93
N MET A 28 13.84 17.57 34.08
CA MET A 28 12.63 16.84 33.73
C MET A 28 11.99 16.17 34.95
N GLU A 29 12.78 15.49 35.79
CA GLU A 29 12.29 14.89 37.03
C GLU A 29 11.70 15.93 37.97
N LYS A 30 12.36 17.08 38.16
CA LYS A 30 11.87 18.17 39.00
C LYS A 30 10.61 18.85 38.44
N SER A 31 10.43 18.82 37.14
CA SER A 31 9.24 19.40 36.49
C SER A 31 7.98 18.54 36.67
N GLN A 32 8.12 17.28 37.02
CA GLN A 32 7.00 16.39 37.30
C GLN A 32 6.33 16.81 38.63
N LYS A 33 5.11 17.30 38.49
CA LYS A 33 4.31 17.74 39.64
C LYS A 33 3.64 16.55 40.31
N GLY A 34 4.10 15.70 40.98
CA GLY A 34 3.55 14.45 41.53
C GLY A 34 2.19 14.53 42.27
N GLY A 35 1.22 15.27 41.76
CA GLY A 35 -0.12 15.40 42.31
C GLY A 35 -0.96 14.12 42.20
N THR A 36 -2.07 14.05 42.97
CA THR A 36 -2.96 12.87 42.98
C THR A 36 -3.54 12.59 41.57
N ALA A 37 -3.94 13.64 40.85
CA ALA A 37 -4.50 13.51 39.52
C ALA A 37 -3.45 12.99 38.51
N GLU A 38 -2.20 13.46 38.58
CA GLU A 38 -1.12 13.00 37.73
C GLU A 38 -0.74 11.53 37.98
N LYS A 39 -0.75 11.11 39.25
CA LYS A 39 -0.56 9.70 39.61
C LYS A 39 -1.69 8.80 39.09
N ALA A 40 -2.93 9.27 39.17
CA ALA A 40 -4.09 8.55 38.62
C ALA A 40 -3.99 8.43 37.09
N LEU A 41 -3.61 9.52 36.41
CA LEU A 41 -3.42 9.51 34.95
C LEU A 41 -2.26 8.60 34.55
N PHE A 42 -1.13 8.67 35.26
CA PHE A 42 0.00 7.78 35.03
C PHE A 42 -0.41 6.30 35.14
N ASN A 43 -1.12 5.94 36.22
CA ASN A 43 -1.59 4.58 36.43
C ASN A 43 -2.59 4.14 35.33
N ALA A 44 -3.46 5.05 34.89
CA ALA A 44 -4.39 4.77 33.80
C ALA A 44 -3.65 4.48 32.49
N ILE A 45 -2.67 5.33 32.11
CA ILE A 45 -1.88 5.17 30.89
C ILE A 45 -0.97 3.94 30.96
N ALA A 46 -0.36 3.68 32.12
CA ALA A 46 0.58 2.57 32.27
C ALA A 46 -0.08 1.18 32.22
N ASN A 47 -1.37 1.08 32.55
CA ASN A 47 -2.07 -0.20 32.71
C ASN A 47 -3.20 -0.44 31.72
N ASN A 48 -3.47 0.48 30.81
CA ASN A 48 -4.54 0.35 29.84
C ASN A 48 -4.07 0.70 28.42
N ASN A 49 -4.82 0.27 27.42
CA ASN A 49 -4.63 0.70 26.06
C ASN A 49 -4.96 2.19 25.93
N ILE A 50 -4.02 2.99 25.43
CA ILE A 50 -4.16 4.44 25.27
C ILE A 50 -5.34 4.77 24.35
N ASP A 51 -5.56 4.00 23.28
CA ASP A 51 -6.66 4.21 22.34
C ASP A 51 -8.04 4.07 23.01
N ASP A 52 -8.15 3.29 24.07
CA ASP A 52 -9.37 3.16 24.83
C ASP A 52 -9.57 4.31 25.83
N LEU A 53 -8.48 4.85 26.36
CA LEU A 53 -8.53 5.99 27.29
C LEU A 53 -8.90 7.30 26.60
N VAL A 54 -8.58 7.50 25.32
CA VAL A 54 -8.90 8.71 24.57
C VAL A 54 -10.32 8.74 24.03
N LYS A 55 -11.03 7.61 24.07
CA LYS A 55 -12.44 7.54 23.65
C LYS A 55 -13.34 8.30 24.64
N ASN A 56 -14.04 9.29 24.11
CA ASN A 56 -15.06 9.99 24.91
C ASN A 56 -16.43 9.34 24.68
N PRO A 57 -17.02 8.65 25.71
CA PRO A 57 -18.31 8.00 25.56
C PRO A 57 -19.45 8.98 25.21
N ALA A 58 -19.37 10.25 25.63
CA ALA A 58 -20.34 11.26 25.28
C ALA A 58 -20.40 11.56 23.79
N ASN A 59 -19.25 11.49 23.09
CA ASN A 59 -19.22 11.69 21.64
C ASN A 59 -19.82 10.50 20.88
N ALA A 60 -19.68 9.28 21.38
CA ALA A 60 -20.28 8.10 20.79
C ALA A 60 -21.81 8.12 20.84
N ALA A 61 -22.38 8.70 21.90
CA ALA A 61 -23.84 8.84 22.09
C ALA A 61 -24.43 9.96 21.19
N ALA A 62 -23.63 10.84 20.64
CA ALA A 62 -24.07 11.96 19.80
C ALA A 62 -24.10 11.66 18.29
N VAL A 63 -23.71 10.44 17.87
CA VAL A 63 -23.74 10.06 16.46
C VAL A 63 -25.19 9.84 16.04
N ASP A 64 -25.70 10.74 15.19
CA ASP A 64 -26.98 10.55 14.54
C ASP A 64 -26.84 9.51 13.42
N THR A 65 -27.62 8.45 13.51
CA THR A 65 -27.64 7.36 12.52
C THR A 65 -28.82 7.48 11.54
N HIS A 66 -29.56 8.58 11.57
CA HIS A 66 -30.64 8.85 10.64
C HIS A 66 -30.09 9.39 9.32
N PHE A 67 -30.42 8.74 8.22
CA PHE A 67 -30.05 9.16 6.86
C PHE A 67 -31.32 9.48 6.06
N SER A 68 -31.34 10.63 5.37
CA SER A 68 -32.45 11.05 4.51
C SER A 68 -32.56 10.24 3.22
N ILE A 69 -31.44 9.62 2.79
CA ILE A 69 -31.36 8.77 1.60
C ILE A 69 -30.59 7.51 1.98
N GLU A 70 -31.20 6.37 1.74
CA GLU A 70 -30.58 5.07 1.95
C GLU A 70 -30.57 4.26 0.66
N THR A 71 -29.46 3.56 0.42
CA THR A 71 -29.38 2.58 -0.67
C THR A 71 -29.84 1.21 -0.21
N PRO A 72 -30.32 0.32 -1.11
CA PRO A 72 -30.63 -1.05 -0.73
C PRO A 72 -29.46 -1.72 -0.03
N GLN A 73 -29.75 -2.38 1.10
CA GLN A 73 -28.73 -3.07 1.87
C GLN A 73 -28.07 -4.18 1.04
N GLN A 74 -26.75 -4.19 1.04
CA GLN A 74 -25.93 -5.18 0.35
C GLN A 74 -25.12 -5.99 1.36
N SER A 75 -24.67 -7.18 0.94
CA SER A 75 -23.76 -7.99 1.74
C SER A 75 -22.41 -7.29 1.97
N ILE A 76 -21.81 -7.52 3.12
CA ILE A 76 -20.49 -7.00 3.47
C ILE A 76 -19.43 -7.99 2.99
N HIS A 77 -18.43 -7.48 2.28
CA HIS A 77 -17.27 -8.24 1.86
C HIS A 77 -16.02 -7.81 2.62
N ASN A 78 -15.21 -8.79 3.00
CA ASN A 78 -13.94 -8.54 3.67
C ASN A 78 -12.79 -8.71 2.67
N GLN A 79 -11.95 -7.67 2.52
CA GLN A 79 -10.77 -7.72 1.66
C GLN A 79 -9.63 -8.57 2.21
N LEU A 80 -9.73 -9.01 3.47
CA LEU A 80 -8.72 -9.76 4.20
C LEU A 80 -7.34 -9.06 4.20
N SER A 81 -6.25 -9.82 4.00
CA SER A 81 -4.86 -9.32 3.98
C SER A 81 -4.44 -8.83 2.59
N SER A 82 -5.24 -7.91 2.01
CA SER A 82 -4.95 -7.31 0.70
C SER A 82 -5.15 -5.79 0.73
N GLY A 83 -4.48 -5.04 -0.15
CA GLY A 83 -4.62 -3.58 -0.30
C GLY A 83 -5.74 -3.17 -1.25
N ARG A 84 -6.76 -4.01 -1.46
CA ARG A 84 -7.85 -3.82 -2.43
C ARG A 84 -9.05 -3.03 -1.91
N CYS A 85 -8.93 -2.28 -0.79
CA CYS A 85 -10.04 -1.52 -0.21
C CYS A 85 -10.74 -0.60 -1.22
N TRP A 86 -9.97 0.04 -2.11
CA TRP A 86 -10.47 0.88 -3.18
C TRP A 86 -11.39 0.13 -4.16
N MET A 87 -11.06 -1.12 -4.50
CA MET A 87 -11.83 -1.95 -5.40
C MET A 87 -13.10 -2.47 -4.73
N PHE A 88 -13.01 -2.94 -3.49
CA PHE A 88 -14.17 -3.35 -2.69
C PHE A 88 -15.16 -2.20 -2.51
N SER A 89 -14.66 -0.99 -2.18
CA SER A 89 -15.50 0.21 -2.08
C SER A 89 -16.15 0.59 -3.40
N GLY A 90 -15.39 0.53 -4.51
CA GLY A 90 -15.92 0.79 -5.84
C GLY A 90 -17.00 -0.20 -6.24
N PHE A 91 -16.83 -1.48 -5.95
CA PHE A 91 -17.83 -2.50 -6.22
C PHE A 91 -19.09 -2.33 -5.37
N ASN A 92 -18.97 -1.87 -4.12
CA ASN A 92 -20.15 -1.53 -3.32
C ASN A 92 -21.00 -0.45 -3.98
N VAL A 93 -20.38 0.58 -4.56
CA VAL A 93 -21.08 1.63 -5.32
C VAL A 93 -21.76 1.04 -6.56
N LEU A 94 -21.04 0.22 -7.33
CA LEU A 94 -21.59 -0.41 -8.55
C LEU A 94 -22.77 -1.34 -8.22
N ARG A 95 -22.66 -2.15 -7.17
CA ARG A 95 -23.72 -3.05 -6.70
C ARG A 95 -24.95 -2.28 -6.22
N SER A 96 -24.74 -1.20 -5.45
CA SER A 96 -25.83 -0.35 -4.99
C SER A 96 -26.55 0.32 -6.15
N ASN A 97 -25.82 0.85 -7.13
CA ASN A 97 -26.40 1.42 -8.34
C ASN A 97 -27.17 0.37 -9.17
N PHE A 98 -26.62 -0.84 -9.28
CA PHE A 98 -27.32 -1.94 -9.94
C PHE A 98 -28.63 -2.26 -9.21
N ALA A 99 -28.60 -2.43 -7.90
CA ALA A 99 -29.79 -2.75 -7.08
C ALA A 99 -30.86 -1.66 -7.14
N LEU A 100 -30.49 -0.38 -7.20
CA LEU A 100 -31.42 0.74 -7.37
C LEU A 100 -32.15 0.71 -8.72
N ASN A 101 -31.50 0.21 -9.77
CA ASN A 101 -32.03 0.21 -11.13
C ASN A 101 -32.64 -1.13 -11.57
N ASP A 102 -32.38 -2.21 -10.82
CA ASP A 102 -32.88 -3.54 -11.15
C ASP A 102 -34.31 -3.77 -10.65
N LYS A 103 -35.28 -3.73 -11.60
CA LYS A 103 -36.69 -3.95 -11.28
C LYS A 103 -37.02 -5.38 -10.79
N GLN A 104 -36.08 -6.32 -10.92
CA GLN A 104 -36.28 -7.72 -10.54
C GLN A 104 -35.69 -8.03 -9.14
N GLY A 105 -35.07 -7.04 -8.48
CA GLY A 105 -34.49 -7.19 -7.14
C GLY A 105 -33.33 -8.18 -7.08
N ARG A 106 -32.61 -8.38 -8.20
CA ARG A 106 -31.47 -9.32 -8.24
C ARG A 106 -30.30 -8.77 -7.42
N VAL A 107 -29.71 -9.63 -6.63
CA VAL A 107 -28.44 -9.36 -5.96
C VAL A 107 -27.30 -9.80 -6.86
N VAL A 108 -26.43 -8.89 -7.24
CA VAL A 108 -25.26 -9.17 -8.08
C VAL A 108 -24.01 -9.02 -7.26
N GLU A 109 -23.21 -10.08 -7.24
CA GLU A 109 -21.89 -10.11 -6.65
C GLU A 109 -20.86 -10.17 -7.80
N PHE A 110 -20.03 -9.11 -7.90
CA PHE A 110 -18.96 -9.05 -8.89
C PHE A 110 -17.67 -9.61 -8.34
N SER A 111 -16.85 -10.23 -9.20
CA SER A 111 -15.56 -10.78 -8.83
C SER A 111 -14.53 -9.66 -8.68
N GLN A 112 -14.05 -9.47 -7.44
CA GLN A 112 -12.91 -8.59 -7.16
C GLN A 112 -11.61 -9.21 -7.68
N ASP A 113 -11.45 -10.54 -7.61
CA ASP A 113 -10.27 -11.25 -8.10
C ASP A 113 -10.08 -11.06 -9.61
N TYR A 114 -11.15 -11.09 -10.39
CA TYR A 114 -11.11 -10.85 -11.84
C TYR A 114 -10.53 -9.46 -12.15
N LEU A 115 -11.12 -8.41 -11.59
CA LEU A 115 -10.70 -7.05 -11.91
C LEU A 115 -9.32 -6.74 -11.31
N PHE A 116 -8.98 -7.33 -10.16
CA PHE A 116 -7.66 -7.22 -9.56
C PHE A 116 -6.57 -7.84 -10.43
N PHE A 117 -6.83 -8.95 -11.09
CA PHE A 117 -5.89 -9.53 -12.06
C PHE A 117 -5.52 -8.51 -13.15
N TYR A 118 -6.50 -7.85 -13.73
CA TYR A 118 -6.25 -6.83 -14.76
C TYR A 118 -5.57 -5.57 -14.20
N ASP A 119 -5.89 -5.15 -13.00
CA ASP A 119 -5.17 -4.08 -12.31
C ASP A 119 -3.67 -4.40 -12.19
N GLN A 120 -3.34 -5.60 -11.76
CA GLN A 120 -1.95 -6.02 -11.63
C GLN A 120 -1.26 -6.16 -12.99
N LEU A 121 -1.97 -6.60 -14.02
CA LEU A 121 -1.47 -6.69 -15.40
C LEU A 121 -1.16 -5.29 -15.97
N GLU A 122 -2.06 -4.32 -15.77
CA GLU A 122 -1.85 -2.94 -16.23
C GLU A 122 -0.67 -2.27 -15.51
N LYS A 123 -0.53 -2.48 -14.21
CA LYS A 123 0.60 -1.95 -13.44
C LYS A 123 1.92 -2.58 -13.86
N ALA A 124 1.92 -3.89 -14.11
CA ALA A 124 3.10 -4.58 -14.62
C ALA A 124 3.50 -4.05 -16.01
N ASN A 125 2.53 -3.86 -16.90
CA ASN A 125 2.75 -3.27 -18.21
C ASN A 125 3.26 -1.83 -18.11
N LEU A 126 2.69 -1.02 -17.23
CA LEU A 126 3.15 0.36 -16.99
C LEU A 126 4.61 0.41 -16.53
N MET A 127 5.00 -0.48 -15.62
CA MET A 127 6.39 -0.60 -15.16
C MET A 127 7.33 -0.94 -16.31
N LEU A 128 7.03 -1.98 -17.09
CA LEU A 128 7.88 -2.42 -18.18
C LEU A 128 7.94 -1.38 -19.31
N GLN A 129 6.81 -0.76 -19.66
CA GLN A 129 6.75 0.30 -20.65
C GLN A 129 7.56 1.53 -20.18
N GLY A 130 7.41 1.93 -18.91
CA GLY A 130 8.20 3.04 -18.34
C GLY A 130 9.70 2.78 -18.40
N VAL A 131 10.13 1.55 -18.13
CA VAL A 131 11.55 1.16 -18.31
C VAL A 131 11.98 1.24 -19.77
N ILE A 132 11.16 0.85 -20.71
CA ILE A 132 11.44 0.97 -22.15
C ILE A 132 11.57 2.44 -22.54
N ASP A 133 10.65 3.29 -22.13
CA ASP A 133 10.61 4.71 -22.48
C ASP A 133 11.81 5.48 -21.90
N LEU A 134 12.24 5.10 -20.70
CA LEU A 134 13.41 5.67 -20.02
C LEU A 134 14.75 4.97 -20.36
N GLY A 135 14.76 4.01 -21.27
CA GLY A 135 15.91 3.14 -21.53
C GLY A 135 17.17 3.83 -22.10
N LYS A 136 17.14 5.16 -22.31
CA LYS A 136 18.33 5.98 -22.61
C LYS A 136 18.96 6.59 -21.36
N LYS A 137 18.26 6.53 -20.23
CA LYS A 137 18.73 7.06 -18.96
C LYS A 137 19.57 6.04 -18.21
N ASP A 138 20.43 6.55 -17.35
CA ASP A 138 21.21 5.72 -16.44
C ASP A 138 20.28 4.99 -15.47
N ILE A 139 20.71 3.81 -15.01
CA ILE A 139 19.95 3.03 -14.02
C ILE A 139 19.80 3.80 -12.70
N GLU A 140 20.74 4.68 -12.38
CA GLU A 140 20.69 5.54 -11.18
C GLU A 140 19.78 6.78 -11.36
N ASP A 141 19.23 7.02 -12.56
CA ASP A 141 18.27 8.12 -12.77
C ASP A 141 17.05 7.91 -11.84
N PRO A 142 16.62 8.95 -11.11
CA PRO A 142 15.51 8.84 -10.17
C PRO A 142 14.22 8.32 -10.78
N GLN A 143 13.95 8.60 -12.05
CA GLN A 143 12.74 8.10 -12.74
C GLN A 143 12.85 6.60 -13.03
N VAL A 144 14.03 6.11 -13.43
CA VAL A 144 14.28 4.67 -13.61
C VAL A 144 14.16 3.97 -12.26
N GLN A 145 14.83 4.50 -11.24
CA GLN A 145 14.78 3.96 -9.88
C GLN A 145 13.36 3.90 -9.31
N PHE A 146 12.48 4.85 -9.66
CA PHE A 146 11.09 4.83 -9.22
C PHE A 146 10.37 3.55 -9.65
N PHE A 147 10.50 3.14 -10.92
CA PHE A 147 9.88 1.93 -11.44
C PHE A 147 10.46 0.66 -10.79
N PHE A 148 11.77 0.63 -10.55
CA PHE A 148 12.41 -0.52 -9.91
C PHE A 148 12.11 -0.63 -8.40
N LYS A 149 11.89 0.49 -7.71
CA LYS A 149 11.49 0.49 -6.30
C LYS A 149 10.04 0.05 -6.12
N ASN A 150 9.16 0.48 -7.01
CA ASN A 150 7.72 0.27 -6.91
C ASN A 150 7.14 -0.42 -8.16
N PRO A 151 7.59 -1.64 -8.50
CA PRO A 151 7.15 -2.28 -9.75
C PRO A 151 5.68 -2.66 -9.73
N LEU A 152 5.14 -2.94 -8.53
CA LEU A 152 3.76 -3.38 -8.35
C LEU A 152 3.26 -3.02 -6.95
N ASN A 153 1.98 -2.68 -6.86
CA ASN A 153 1.26 -2.50 -5.60
C ASN A 153 -0.21 -2.87 -5.78
N ASP A 154 -0.93 -3.12 -4.70
CA ASP A 154 -2.35 -3.47 -4.71
C ASP A 154 -3.30 -2.31 -4.36
N GLY A 155 -2.74 -1.11 -4.14
CA GLY A 155 -3.51 0.13 -3.96
C GLY A 155 -4.10 0.68 -5.26
N GLY A 156 -5.12 1.53 -5.16
CA GLY A 156 -5.76 2.18 -6.29
C GLY A 156 -6.79 3.22 -5.86
N THR A 157 -7.58 3.70 -6.82
CA THR A 157 -8.61 4.73 -6.64
C THR A 157 -9.95 4.29 -7.21
N PHE A 158 -11.02 5.01 -6.86
CA PHE A 158 -12.35 4.77 -7.45
C PHE A 158 -12.35 4.93 -8.97
N CYS A 159 -11.66 5.94 -9.51
CA CYS A 159 -11.52 6.11 -10.96
C CYS A 159 -10.89 4.87 -11.60
N GLY A 160 -9.89 4.26 -10.96
CA GLY A 160 -9.29 3.02 -11.44
C GLY A 160 -10.28 1.86 -11.54
N VAL A 161 -11.26 1.75 -10.63
CA VAL A 161 -12.34 0.74 -10.76
C VAL A 161 -13.17 0.99 -12.00
N ILE A 162 -13.55 2.23 -12.25
CA ILE A 162 -14.37 2.60 -13.41
C ILE A 162 -13.63 2.35 -14.72
N ASP A 163 -12.36 2.74 -14.79
CA ASP A 163 -11.51 2.55 -15.97
C ASP A 163 -11.31 1.06 -16.28
N LEU A 164 -10.99 0.26 -15.27
CA LEU A 164 -10.82 -1.19 -15.42
C LEU A 164 -12.13 -1.88 -15.80
N ALA A 165 -13.24 -1.53 -15.13
CA ALA A 165 -14.56 -2.07 -15.46
C ALA A 165 -15.00 -1.67 -16.88
N GLY A 166 -14.71 -0.45 -17.31
CA GLY A 166 -14.99 0.02 -18.67
C GLY A 166 -14.16 -0.70 -19.73
N LYS A 167 -12.90 -1.04 -19.43
CA LYS A 167 -11.99 -1.70 -20.37
C LYS A 167 -12.17 -3.21 -20.42
N TYR A 168 -12.33 -3.87 -19.28
CA TYR A 168 -12.34 -5.34 -19.16
C TYR A 168 -13.70 -5.94 -18.82
N GLY A 169 -14.67 -5.10 -18.48
CA GLY A 169 -15.98 -5.53 -18.04
C GLY A 169 -15.97 -6.02 -16.58
N LEU A 170 -17.12 -6.56 -16.18
CA LEU A 170 -17.33 -7.17 -14.87
C LEU A 170 -17.86 -8.58 -15.06
N VAL A 171 -17.43 -9.50 -14.19
CA VAL A 171 -17.94 -10.87 -14.17
C VAL A 171 -18.56 -11.19 -12.82
N PRO A 172 -19.55 -12.09 -12.75
CA PRO A 172 -20.06 -12.58 -11.48
C PRO A 172 -18.95 -13.24 -10.63
N MET A 173 -19.04 -13.13 -9.31
CA MET A 173 -18.12 -13.79 -8.39
C MET A 173 -18.08 -15.32 -8.58
N SER A 174 -19.19 -15.93 -9.01
CA SER A 174 -19.24 -17.36 -9.30
C SER A 174 -18.39 -17.78 -10.50
N ALA A 175 -18.10 -16.87 -11.44
CA ALA A 175 -17.25 -17.15 -12.59
C ALA A 175 -15.76 -17.12 -12.25
N GLN A 176 -15.37 -16.24 -11.32
CA GLN A 176 -14.00 -16.18 -10.81
C GLN A 176 -14.06 -15.82 -9.31
N PRO A 177 -14.09 -16.83 -8.43
CA PRO A 177 -14.14 -16.63 -6.97
C PRO A 177 -12.79 -16.12 -6.44
N GLU A 178 -12.82 -15.57 -5.23
CA GLU A 178 -11.63 -15.18 -4.50
C GLU A 178 -10.68 -16.37 -4.28
N THR A 179 -9.39 -16.12 -4.42
CA THR A 179 -8.33 -17.11 -4.21
C THR A 179 -7.58 -16.85 -2.90
N PHE A 180 -6.79 -17.80 -2.43
CA PHE A 180 -5.89 -17.55 -1.30
C PHE A 180 -4.92 -16.40 -1.59
N SER A 181 -4.40 -16.30 -2.81
CA SER A 181 -3.44 -15.27 -3.21
C SER A 181 -4.07 -13.89 -3.35
N SER A 182 -5.30 -13.78 -3.83
CA SER A 182 -6.03 -12.51 -3.87
C SER A 182 -6.44 -12.03 -2.48
N ASN A 183 -6.74 -12.97 -1.58
CA ASN A 183 -7.03 -12.68 -0.18
C ASN A 183 -5.79 -12.41 0.68
N ASN A 184 -4.58 -12.69 0.15
CA ASN A 184 -3.31 -12.49 0.85
C ASN A 184 -2.21 -12.11 -0.16
N THR A 185 -2.25 -10.87 -0.62
CA THR A 185 -1.50 -10.38 -1.78
C THR A 185 0.00 -10.25 -1.58
N SER A 186 0.49 -10.11 -0.35
CA SER A 186 1.89 -9.79 -0.05
C SER A 186 2.92 -10.74 -0.66
N ARG A 187 2.65 -12.05 -0.66
CA ARG A 187 3.58 -13.05 -1.21
C ARG A 187 3.60 -13.00 -2.73
N MET A 188 2.42 -12.94 -3.35
CA MET A 188 2.27 -12.83 -4.80
C MET A 188 2.93 -11.55 -5.31
N SER A 189 2.62 -10.39 -4.72
CA SER A 189 3.22 -9.10 -5.09
C SER A 189 4.74 -9.12 -5.05
N ARG A 190 5.33 -9.71 -4.03
CA ARG A 190 6.81 -9.84 -3.95
C ARG A 190 7.39 -10.69 -5.06
N LEU A 191 6.77 -11.83 -5.39
CA LEU A 191 7.25 -12.71 -6.45
C LEU A 191 7.14 -12.05 -7.82
N VAL A 192 5.98 -11.44 -8.13
CA VAL A 192 5.76 -10.73 -9.40
C VAL A 192 6.68 -9.52 -9.50
N SER A 193 6.82 -8.72 -8.43
CA SER A 193 7.76 -7.60 -8.39
C SER A 193 9.21 -8.02 -8.63
N SER A 194 9.62 -9.18 -8.12
CA SER A 194 10.97 -9.72 -8.37
C SER A 194 11.16 -10.05 -9.86
N LYS A 195 10.17 -10.67 -10.48
CA LYS A 195 10.20 -10.99 -11.91
C LYS A 195 10.14 -9.74 -12.80
N LEU A 196 9.34 -8.75 -12.42
CA LEU A 196 9.28 -7.49 -13.14
C LEU A 196 10.63 -6.73 -13.11
N ARG A 197 11.35 -6.78 -11.99
CA ARG A 197 12.71 -6.22 -11.91
C ARG A 197 13.68 -6.97 -12.81
N GLU A 198 13.63 -8.30 -12.84
CA GLU A 198 14.43 -9.14 -13.72
C GLU A 198 14.20 -8.75 -15.20
N TYR A 199 12.93 -8.73 -15.65
CA TYR A 199 12.58 -8.33 -17.02
C TYR A 199 12.90 -6.87 -17.32
N GLY A 200 12.74 -5.96 -16.36
CA GLY A 200 13.14 -4.57 -16.50
C GLY A 200 14.65 -4.42 -16.75
N LEU A 201 15.49 -5.18 -16.04
CA LEU A 201 16.95 -5.21 -16.26
C LEU A 201 17.30 -5.80 -17.62
N GLU A 202 16.64 -6.86 -18.06
CA GLU A 202 16.82 -7.43 -19.38
C GLU A 202 16.49 -6.43 -20.49
N LEU A 203 15.38 -5.69 -20.36
CA LEU A 203 14.97 -4.65 -21.29
C LEU A 203 16.00 -3.52 -21.37
N LEU A 204 16.52 -3.04 -20.26
CA LEU A 204 17.58 -2.03 -20.22
C LEU A 204 18.85 -2.54 -20.91
N TYR A 205 19.25 -3.79 -20.63
CA TYR A 205 20.44 -4.40 -21.23
C TYR A 205 20.33 -4.58 -22.75
N VAL A 206 19.20 -5.07 -23.24
CA VAL A 206 18.96 -5.21 -24.69
C VAL A 206 19.00 -3.83 -25.37
N ARG A 207 18.39 -2.83 -24.77
CA ARG A 207 18.37 -1.48 -25.30
C ARG A 207 19.76 -0.82 -25.31
N TYR A 208 20.53 -1.03 -24.25
CA TYR A 208 21.93 -0.61 -24.17
C TYR A 208 22.78 -1.24 -25.31
N LYS A 209 22.64 -2.55 -25.56
CA LYS A 209 23.33 -3.24 -26.65
C LYS A 209 22.96 -2.67 -28.02
N ILE A 210 21.67 -2.42 -28.27
CA ILE A 210 21.20 -1.85 -29.54
C ILE A 210 21.77 -0.44 -29.73
N TRP A 211 21.75 0.37 -28.68
CA TRP A 211 22.32 1.72 -28.70
C TRP A 211 23.83 1.69 -28.97
N TYR A 212 24.57 0.86 -28.23
CA TYR A 212 26.03 0.72 -28.38
C TYR A 212 26.40 0.28 -29.77
N LYS A 213 25.74 -0.71 -30.35
CA LYS A 213 25.98 -1.20 -31.71
C LYS A 213 25.80 -0.09 -32.73
N ARG A 214 24.74 0.70 -32.66
CA ARG A 214 24.48 1.82 -33.59
C ARG A 214 25.53 2.92 -33.49
N HIS A 215 26.06 3.21 -32.31
CA HIS A 215 27.03 4.27 -32.11
C HIS A 215 28.48 3.79 -32.37
N ALA A 216 28.79 2.52 -32.14
CA ALA A 216 30.09 1.95 -32.50
C ALA A 216 30.29 1.91 -34.02
N GLU A 217 29.23 1.70 -34.79
CA GLU A 217 29.27 1.78 -36.28
C GLU A 217 29.49 3.22 -36.77
N SER A 218 29.09 4.24 -36.00
CA SER A 218 29.28 5.66 -36.35
C SER A 218 30.65 6.24 -35.95
N ILE A 219 31.41 5.56 -35.10
CA ILE A 219 32.77 5.99 -34.67
C ILE A 219 33.83 5.41 -35.57
N ASN A 220 33.54 4.37 -36.33
CA ASN A 220 34.47 3.73 -37.27
C ASN A 220 34.34 4.22 -38.74
N CYS A 221 33.61 5.30 -38.99
CA CYS A 221 33.58 6.08 -40.22
C CYS A 221 34.27 7.42 -39.99
#